data_45f6b8ee95f6b884f6505529710c9f14
#
_entry.id   45f6b8ee95f6b884f6505529710c9f14
#
_cell.length_a   1.000
_cell.length_b   1.000
_cell.length_c   1.000
_cell.angle_alpha   90.00
_cell.angle_beta   90.00
_cell.angle_gamma   90.00
#
_symmetry.space_group_name_H-M   'P 1'
#
loop_
_entity.id
_entity.type
_entity.pdbx_description
1 polymer ?
#
loop_
_entity_poly.entity_id
_entity_poly.type
_entity_poly.pdbx_seq_one_letter_code
_entity_poly.pdbx_strand_id
1 'polypeptide(L)'
;MPKGGQDIKKIVVTVIGADRVGIVAGVTKELAKENINILDISQTILDGIFDMVLICDMENAKGSLKQVQDDMGELGRELGVDVRVQLADIFYAMHRI
;
A
#
# COMPACT_ATOMS: atom_id res chain seq x y z
N MET A 1 -13.50 -19.36 12.47
CA MET A 1 -12.97 -19.39 12.03
C MET A 1 -12.21 -19.17 11.78
N PRO A 2 -11.88 -19.16 12.05
CA PRO A 2 -10.99 -18.79 11.67
C PRO A 2 -10.43 -19.16 10.75
N LYS A 3 -10.60 -19.75 10.75
CA LYS A 3 -9.92 -19.83 9.68
C LYS A 3 -9.84 -18.64 8.88
N GLY A 4 -10.66 -17.73 9.14
CA GLY A 4 -10.65 -16.50 8.41
C GLY A 4 -9.29 -15.85 8.32
N GLY A 5 -8.55 -15.89 9.38
CA GLY A 5 -7.24 -15.25 9.37
C GLY A 5 -6.29 -15.88 8.38
N GLN A 6 -6.51 -17.14 8.04
CA GLN A 6 -5.62 -17.79 7.14
C GLN A 6 -5.82 -17.37 5.72
N ASP A 7 -6.98 -16.85 5.40
CA ASP A 7 -7.30 -16.48 4.03
C ASP A 7 -7.09 -15.01 3.75
N ILE A 8 -6.68 -14.27 4.76
CA ILE A 8 -6.43 -12.85 4.55
C ILE A 8 -5.18 -12.68 3.71
N LYS A 9 -5.34 -11.97 2.61
CA LYS A 9 -4.21 -11.64 1.76
C LYS A 9 -3.73 -10.27 2.14
N LYS A 10 -2.72 -10.23 2.95
CA LYS A 10 -2.15 -8.96 3.38
C LYS A 10 -1.09 -8.50 2.41
N ILE A 11 -1.14 -7.23 2.11
CA ILE A 11 -0.11 -6.58 1.30
C ILE A 11 0.42 -5.39 2.07
N VAL A 12 1.62 -4.98 1.70
CA VAL A 12 2.24 -3.77 2.23
C VAL A 12 2.39 -2.80 1.07
N VAL A 13 1.86 -1.61 1.24
CA VAL A 13 2.01 -0.54 0.27
C VAL A 13 2.97 0.48 0.85
N THR A 14 4.06 0.75 0.13
CA THR A 14 5.04 1.76 0.57
C THR A 14 5.02 2.91 -0.42
N VAL A 15 5.07 4.13 0.13
CA VAL A 15 5.02 5.36 -0.66
C VAL A 15 6.15 6.25 -0.20
N ILE A 16 7.07 6.58 -1.10
CA ILE A 16 8.23 7.39 -0.75
C ILE A 16 8.41 8.46 -1.83
N GLY A 17 8.65 9.69 -1.39
CA GLY A 17 8.91 10.77 -2.31
C GLY A 17 8.94 12.11 -1.61
N ALA A 18 8.99 13.17 -2.40
CA ALA A 18 8.92 14.51 -1.84
C ALA A 18 7.51 14.76 -1.28
N ASP A 19 7.47 15.40 -0.13
CA ASP A 19 6.19 15.68 0.52
C ASP A 19 5.35 16.63 -0.33
N ARG A 20 4.11 16.26 -0.60
CA ARG A 20 3.18 17.05 -1.40
C ARG A 20 1.78 16.91 -0.91
N VAL A 21 0.98 17.93 -1.17
CA VAL A 21 -0.45 17.86 -0.90
C VAL A 21 -1.07 16.80 -1.80
N GLY A 22 -1.95 15.98 -1.24
CA GLY A 22 -2.73 15.02 -2.01
C GLY A 22 -2.18 13.62 -2.08
N ILE A 23 -0.97 13.36 -1.55
CA ILE A 23 -0.41 12.01 -1.63
C ILE A 23 -1.27 11.03 -0.84
N VAL A 24 -1.57 11.33 0.41
CA VAL A 24 -2.36 10.42 1.25
C VAL A 24 -3.74 10.24 0.66
N ALA A 25 -4.37 11.34 0.26
CA ALA A 25 -5.72 11.26 -0.31
C ALA A 25 -5.73 10.44 -1.59
N GLY A 26 -4.74 10.61 -2.46
CA GLY A 26 -4.68 9.86 -3.70
C GLY A 26 -4.50 8.38 -3.48
N VAL A 27 -3.59 8.02 -2.58
CA VAL A 27 -3.30 6.61 -2.30
C VAL A 27 -4.51 5.94 -1.65
N THR A 28 -5.09 6.57 -0.64
CA THR A 28 -6.21 5.95 0.07
C THR A 28 -7.45 5.87 -0.81
N LYS A 29 -7.65 6.86 -1.66
CA LYS A 29 -8.78 6.83 -2.60
C LYS A 29 -8.64 5.69 -3.59
N GLU A 30 -7.44 5.47 -4.09
CA GLU A 30 -7.21 4.38 -5.04
C GLU A 30 -7.43 3.02 -4.38
N LEU A 31 -6.96 2.85 -3.14
CA LEU A 31 -7.17 1.61 -2.42
C LEU A 31 -8.65 1.36 -2.16
N ALA A 32 -9.40 2.39 -1.80
CA ALA A 32 -10.83 2.26 -1.58
C ALA A 32 -11.55 1.88 -2.87
N LYS A 33 -11.13 2.47 -3.98
CA LYS A 33 -11.72 2.19 -5.28
C LYS A 33 -11.53 0.72 -5.66
N GLU A 34 -10.40 0.14 -5.27
CA GLU A 34 -10.09 -1.25 -5.53
C GLU A 34 -10.68 -2.18 -4.49
N ASN A 35 -11.41 -1.64 -3.55
CA ASN A 35 -12.04 -2.39 -2.45
C ASN A 35 -11.01 -3.09 -1.56
N ILE A 36 -9.93 -2.40 -1.32
CA ILE A 36 -8.85 -2.87 -0.46
C ILE A 36 -8.98 -2.18 0.88
N ASN A 37 -8.99 -2.96 1.95
CA ASN A 37 -9.16 -2.45 3.29
C ASN A 37 -7.82 -2.12 3.92
N ILE A 38 -7.68 -0.90 4.45
CA ILE A 38 -6.46 -0.48 5.13
C ILE A 38 -6.55 -0.91 6.58
N LEU A 39 -5.62 -1.75 7.01
CA LEU A 39 -5.60 -2.27 8.37
C LEU A 39 -4.75 -1.39 9.28
N ASP A 40 -3.70 -0.82 8.74
CA ASP A 40 -2.79 0.00 9.54
C ASP A 40 -2.04 0.94 8.60
N ILE A 41 -1.64 2.09 9.14
CA ILE A 41 -0.95 3.09 8.34
C ILE A 41 0.04 3.82 9.24
N SER A 42 1.23 4.04 8.71
CA SER A 42 2.27 4.80 9.41
C SER A 42 2.89 5.75 8.40
N GLN A 43 3.07 6.99 8.81
CA GLN A 43 3.69 7.97 7.91
C GLN A 43 4.67 8.83 8.68
N THR A 44 5.72 9.21 7.99
CA THR A 44 6.80 10.01 8.54
C THR A 44 7.21 11.04 7.52
N ILE A 45 7.48 12.25 7.97
CA ILE A 45 8.04 13.29 7.13
C ILE A 45 9.34 13.70 7.77
N LEU A 46 10.43 13.55 7.03
CA LEU A 46 11.74 13.88 7.53
C LEU A 46 12.48 14.65 6.44
N ASP A 47 12.81 15.89 6.74
CA ASP A 47 13.60 16.73 5.84
C ASP A 47 12.96 16.80 4.45
N GLY A 48 11.63 16.95 4.41
CA GLY A 48 10.90 17.06 3.15
C GLY A 48 10.63 15.74 2.44
N ILE A 49 11.09 14.63 3.01
CA ILE A 49 10.85 13.31 2.43
C ILE A 49 9.64 12.70 3.10
N PHE A 50 8.66 12.32 2.31
CA PHE A 50 7.45 11.67 2.77
C PHE A 50 7.63 10.15 2.65
N ASP A 51 7.35 9.43 3.74
CA ASP A 51 7.48 7.98 3.78
C ASP A 51 6.24 7.43 4.46
N MET A 52 5.49 6.61 3.73
CA MET A 52 4.24 6.06 4.25
C MET A 52 4.21 4.56 3.99
N VAL A 53 3.78 3.82 5.01
CA VAL A 53 3.65 2.37 4.91
C VAL A 53 2.22 2.03 5.32
N LEU A 54 1.54 1.26 4.45
CA LEU A 54 0.18 0.82 4.74
C LEU A 54 0.16 -0.70 4.72
N ILE A 55 -0.49 -1.27 5.73
CA ILE A 55 -0.78 -2.70 5.76
C ILE A 55 -2.23 -2.83 5.33
N CYS A 56 -2.48 -3.61 4.31
CA CYS A 56 -3.81 -3.71 3.72
C CYS A 56 -4.24 -5.15 3.54
N ASP A 57 -5.55 -5.33 3.47
CA ASP A 57 -6.17 -6.63 3.26
C ASP A 57 -6.82 -6.64 1.88
N MET A 58 -6.39 -7.57 1.04
CA MET A 58 -6.88 -7.71 -0.32
C MET A 58 -7.97 -8.76 -0.45
N GLU A 59 -8.50 -9.26 0.64
CA GLU A 59 -9.45 -10.37 0.56
C GLU A 59 -10.60 -10.08 -0.39
N ASN A 60 -11.09 -8.86 -0.37
CA ASN A 60 -12.23 -8.47 -1.21
C ASN A 60 -11.83 -7.53 -2.33
N ALA A 61 -10.57 -7.52 -2.71
CA ALA A 61 -10.09 -6.63 -3.76
C ALA A 61 -10.71 -7.02 -5.09
N LYS A 62 -10.94 -6.00 -5.92
CA LYS A 62 -11.54 -6.23 -7.23
C LYS A 62 -10.58 -6.83 -8.23
N GLY A 63 -9.29 -6.59 -8.06
CA GLY A 63 -8.30 -7.09 -9.00
C GLY A 63 -7.27 -7.98 -8.34
N SER A 64 -6.39 -8.52 -9.16
CA SER A 64 -5.30 -9.34 -8.68
C SER A 64 -4.20 -8.48 -8.07
N LEU A 65 -3.24 -9.12 -7.42
CA LEU A 65 -2.08 -8.41 -6.89
C LEU A 65 -1.36 -7.65 -8.00
N LYS A 66 -1.20 -8.28 -9.16
CA LYS A 66 -0.51 -7.62 -10.26
C LYS A 66 -1.27 -6.39 -10.73
N GLN A 67 -2.59 -6.48 -10.81
CA GLN A 67 -3.40 -5.33 -11.19
C GLN A 67 -3.23 -4.19 -10.19
N VAL A 68 -3.25 -4.51 -8.90
CA VAL A 68 -3.06 -3.51 -7.87
C VAL A 68 -1.67 -2.90 -7.97
N GLN A 69 -0.65 -3.72 -8.20
CA GLN A 69 0.71 -3.21 -8.39
C GLN A 69 0.78 -2.23 -9.56
N ASP A 70 0.13 -2.59 -10.66
CA ASP A 70 0.15 -1.73 -11.85
C ASP A 70 -0.59 -0.42 -11.59
N ASP A 71 -1.77 -0.51 -10.98
CA ASP A 71 -2.58 0.67 -10.72
C ASP A 71 -1.91 1.61 -9.73
N MET A 72 -1.30 1.05 -8.69
CA MET A 72 -0.62 1.88 -7.70
C MET A 72 0.65 2.49 -8.26
N GLY A 73 1.35 1.75 -9.12
CA GLY A 73 2.53 2.29 -9.79
C GLY A 73 2.16 3.45 -10.70
N GLU A 74 1.06 3.33 -11.41
CA GLU A 74 0.57 4.40 -12.27
C GLU A 74 0.22 5.63 -11.45
N LEU A 75 -0.48 5.41 -10.33
CA LEU A 75 -0.83 6.50 -9.43
C LEU A 75 0.43 7.19 -8.91
N GLY A 76 1.45 6.41 -8.57
CA GLY A 76 2.71 6.97 -8.10
C GLY A 76 3.32 7.89 -9.13
N ARG A 77 3.28 7.50 -10.39
CA ARG A 77 3.80 8.36 -11.46
C ARG A 77 3.01 9.67 -11.54
N GLU A 78 1.69 9.59 -11.38
CA GLU A 78 0.85 10.79 -11.40
C GLU A 78 1.13 11.71 -10.23
N LEU A 79 1.39 11.13 -9.06
CA LEU A 79 1.64 11.91 -7.86
C LEU A 79 3.11 12.31 -7.70
N GLY A 80 3.98 11.75 -8.51
CA GLY A 80 5.39 12.04 -8.42
C GLY A 80 6.08 11.36 -7.25
N VAL A 81 5.59 10.20 -6.84
CA VAL A 81 6.17 9.43 -5.74
C VAL A 81 6.38 7.99 -6.17
N ASP A 82 7.20 7.27 -5.41
CA ASP A 82 7.45 5.86 -5.67
C ASP A 82 6.49 5.05 -4.81
N VAL A 83 5.59 4.31 -5.46
CA VAL A 83 4.60 3.49 -4.77
C VAL A 83 4.89 2.03 -5.10
N ARG A 84 5.07 1.21 -4.07
CA ARG A 84 5.34 -0.21 -4.23
C ARG A 84 4.34 -1.02 -3.45
N VAL A 85 3.96 -2.17 -4.00
CA VAL A 85 3.00 -3.07 -3.38
C VAL A 85 3.63 -4.45 -3.35
N GLN A 86 3.66 -5.06 -2.18
CA GLN A 86 4.25 -6.38 -1.99
C GLN A 86 3.35 -7.21 -1.10
N LEU A 87 3.43 -8.54 -1.24
CA LEU A 87 2.81 -9.41 -0.26
C LEU A 87 3.46 -9.17 1.10
N ALA A 88 2.64 -9.16 2.15
CA ALA A 88 3.15 -8.87 3.49
C ALA A 88 4.22 -9.87 3.90
N ASP A 89 4.02 -11.14 3.59
CA ASP A 89 4.98 -12.17 3.98
C ASP A 89 6.35 -11.89 3.37
N ILE A 90 6.37 -11.47 2.11
CA ILE A 90 7.62 -11.14 1.43
C ILE A 90 8.26 -9.91 2.06
N PHE A 91 7.46 -8.89 2.32
CA PHE A 91 7.95 -7.66 2.92
C PHE A 91 8.61 -7.94 4.27
N TYR A 92 7.92 -8.71 5.12
CA TYR A 92 8.44 -9.01 6.45
C TYR A 92 9.73 -9.84 6.36
N ALA A 93 9.77 -10.77 5.43
CA ALA A 93 10.97 -11.60 5.26
C ALA A 93 12.19 -10.77 4.89
N MET A 94 11.97 -9.76 4.04
CA MET A 94 13.06 -8.89 3.60
C MET A 94 13.52 -7.93 4.67
N HIS A 95 12.69 -7.67 5.68
CA HIS A 95 13.02 -6.72 6.74
C HIS A 95 13.32 -7.39 8.07
N ARG A 96 13.52 -8.70 8.06
CA ARG A 96 13.90 -9.40 9.26
C ARG A 96 15.37 -9.19 9.56
N ILE A 97 15.66 -9.22 10.82
CA ILE A 97 17.04 -9.07 11.26
C ILE A 97 17.52 -10.33 11.92
#